data_c07ff180ac1fcd8e5f962ccd11439aa6
#
_entry.id   c07ff180ac1fcd8e5f962ccd11439aa6
#
_cell.length_a   1.000
_cell.length_b   1.000
_cell.length_c   1.000
_cell.angle_alpha   90.00
_cell.angle_beta   90.00
_cell.angle_gamma   90.00
#
_symmetry.space_group_name_H-M   'P 1'
#
loop_
_entity.id
_entity.type
_entity.pdbx_description
1 polymer ?
#
loop_
_entity_poly.entity_id
_entity_poly.type
_entity_poly.pdbx_seq_one_letter_code
_entity_poly.pdbx_strand_id
1 'polypeptide(L)'
;MRSCAPEGGRVKPGRRQRRRPPVAPAAPCNETIAALLREAARLLEQQKANPFRVRAFQRAADTLARLPEDVGELVAHRGPEELRGLPGIGPGIAAAIHEIVATGRWALLERLRGTLDPEQLLRAVPGVGPVLAGRIHDRLQIDSLEALESSAHDGHLATVPGMGARRLEMIRSTLAGMLGRRRRVAPATEPPVAVLLDVDEEYRTKAQAGRLARIAPHRFNPSGRRWLPVLHTERDGWHFTALFSNTARAHELGRTRDWVVVYFRADHEVEGQRTIVTETQGPQAGQRVVRGRESECHALDGATADRR
;
A
#
# COMPACT_ATOMS: atom_id res chain seq x y z
N MET A 1 -49.28 47.84 49.41
CA MET A 1 -48.09 47.00 49.30
C MET A 1 -48.29 46.04 48.14
N ARG A 2 -47.66 46.26 47.00
CA ARG A 2 -47.74 45.42 45.83
C ARG A 2 -46.33 44.96 45.52
N SER A 3 -46.12 43.61 45.60
CA SER A 3 -44.88 42.95 45.30
C SER A 3 -44.67 42.83 43.79
N CYS A 4 -43.54 43.31 43.27
CA CYS A 4 -43.10 43.09 41.90
C CYS A 4 -42.16 41.85 41.89
N ALA A 5 -42.56 40.84 41.13
CA ALA A 5 -41.66 39.73 40.75
C ALA A 5 -40.89 40.10 39.45
N PRO A 6 -39.62 39.68 39.34
CA PRO A 6 -38.84 39.93 38.07
C PRO A 6 -39.14 38.87 37.03
N GLU A 7 -39.30 39.32 35.80
CA GLU A 7 -39.50 38.49 34.59
C GLU A 7 -38.24 37.71 34.25
N GLY A 8 -38.42 36.40 33.99
CA GLY A 8 -37.39 35.51 33.55
C GLY A 8 -36.96 35.75 32.10
N GLY A 9 -35.72 36.18 31.91
CA GLY A 9 -35.11 36.34 30.60
C GLY A 9 -34.89 34.99 29.92
N ARG A 10 -35.53 34.73 28.77
CA ARG A 10 -35.27 33.58 27.91
C ARG A 10 -33.88 33.72 27.27
N VAL A 11 -32.95 32.89 27.67
CA VAL A 11 -31.67 32.73 27.00
C VAL A 11 -31.91 32.03 25.65
N LYS A 12 -31.63 32.71 24.55
CA LYS A 12 -31.66 32.13 23.20
C LYS A 12 -30.55 31.07 23.07
N PRO A 13 -30.82 29.89 22.51
CA PRO A 13 -29.77 28.85 22.30
C PRO A 13 -28.75 29.39 21.30
N GLY A 14 -27.47 29.36 21.70
CA GLY A 14 -26.34 29.80 20.91
C GLY A 14 -26.25 29.03 19.58
N ARG A 15 -26.11 29.79 18.50
CA ARG A 15 -25.90 29.32 17.15
C ARG A 15 -24.65 28.41 17.17
N ARG A 16 -24.83 27.07 17.01
CA ARG A 16 -23.72 26.13 16.84
C ARG A 16 -22.87 26.59 15.65
N GLN A 17 -21.69 27.11 15.91
CA GLN A 17 -20.69 27.37 14.89
C GLN A 17 -20.42 26.06 14.17
N ARG A 18 -20.80 25.97 12.90
CA ARG A 18 -20.40 24.88 12.01
C ARG A 18 -18.84 24.91 11.98
N ARG A 19 -18.19 23.92 12.56
CA ARG A 19 -16.76 23.71 12.38
C ARG A 19 -16.50 23.67 10.88
N ARG A 20 -15.68 24.59 10.38
CA ARG A 20 -15.14 24.51 9.02
C ARG A 20 -14.50 23.12 8.85
N PRO A 21 -14.77 22.41 7.75
CA PRO A 21 -14.04 21.19 7.46
C PRO A 21 -12.54 21.52 7.45
N PRO A 22 -11.67 20.61 7.91
CA PRO A 22 -10.23 20.79 7.83
C PRO A 22 -9.87 21.09 6.37
N VAL A 23 -9.15 22.19 6.15
CA VAL A 23 -8.59 22.53 4.83
C VAL A 23 -7.68 21.35 4.47
N ALA A 24 -7.97 20.68 3.35
CA ALA A 24 -7.09 19.66 2.83
C ALA A 24 -5.70 20.27 2.66
N PRO A 25 -4.61 19.56 3.04
CA PRO A 25 -3.28 20.07 2.80
C PRO A 25 -3.13 20.39 1.31
N ALA A 26 -2.53 21.54 0.99
CA ALA A 26 -2.26 21.94 -0.39
C ALA A 26 -1.51 20.79 -1.09
N ALA A 27 -1.91 20.47 -2.31
CA ALA A 27 -1.23 19.43 -3.09
C ALA A 27 0.26 19.77 -3.21
N PRO A 28 1.17 18.79 -3.09
CA PRO A 28 2.59 19.05 -3.21
C PRO A 28 2.93 19.51 -4.62
N CYS A 29 3.74 20.57 -4.75
CA CYS A 29 4.16 21.11 -6.04
C CYS A 29 5.02 20.10 -6.83
N ASN A 30 5.15 20.33 -8.13
CA ASN A 30 5.93 19.48 -9.07
C ASN A 30 7.33 19.17 -8.56
N GLU A 31 8.05 20.17 -8.01
CA GLU A 31 9.41 19.98 -7.51
C GLU A 31 9.44 19.05 -6.28
N THR A 32 8.46 19.15 -5.40
CA THR A 32 8.32 18.24 -4.25
C THR A 32 8.11 16.80 -4.72
N ILE A 33 7.22 16.59 -5.69
CA ILE A 33 6.96 15.25 -6.23
C ILE A 33 8.21 14.73 -6.97
N ALA A 34 8.87 15.57 -7.77
CA ALA A 34 10.11 15.22 -8.45
C ALA A 34 11.22 14.81 -7.46
N ALA A 35 11.33 15.51 -6.32
CA ALA A 35 12.29 15.15 -5.27
C ALA A 35 11.98 13.77 -4.66
N LEU A 36 10.70 13.45 -4.42
CA LEU A 36 10.28 12.12 -3.91
C LEU A 36 10.61 11.01 -4.92
N LEU A 37 10.39 11.25 -6.23
CA LEU A 37 10.75 10.29 -7.29
C LEU A 37 12.26 10.08 -7.38
N ARG A 38 13.07 11.15 -7.31
CA ARG A 38 14.54 11.04 -7.28
C ARG A 38 15.02 10.26 -6.05
N GLU A 39 14.42 10.49 -4.90
CA GLU A 39 14.77 9.75 -3.68
C GLU A 39 14.43 8.26 -3.81
N ALA A 40 13.26 7.92 -4.35
CA ALA A 40 12.91 6.52 -4.62
C ALA A 40 13.90 5.86 -5.57
N ALA A 41 14.29 6.55 -6.65
CA ALA A 41 15.31 6.06 -7.59
C ALA A 41 16.63 5.74 -6.87
N ARG A 42 17.11 6.66 -6.03
CA ARG A 42 18.34 6.47 -5.24
C ARG A 42 18.24 5.29 -4.27
N LEU A 43 17.12 5.14 -3.57
CA LEU A 43 16.93 4.03 -2.64
C LEU A 43 16.85 2.68 -3.36
N LEU A 44 16.15 2.61 -4.49
CA LEU A 44 16.09 1.43 -5.34
C LEU A 44 17.49 1.03 -5.85
N GLU A 45 18.31 1.99 -6.28
CA GLU A 45 19.68 1.76 -6.69
C GLU A 45 20.53 1.19 -5.55
N GLN A 46 20.47 1.79 -4.35
CA GLN A 46 21.16 1.31 -3.15
C GLN A 46 20.71 -0.11 -2.74
N GLN A 47 19.45 -0.46 -2.99
CA GLN A 47 18.88 -1.76 -2.72
C GLN A 47 19.05 -2.75 -3.89
N LYS A 48 19.85 -2.39 -4.90
CA LYS A 48 20.19 -3.22 -6.08
C LYS A 48 18.96 -3.65 -6.89
N ALA A 49 17.96 -2.77 -7.00
CA ALA A 49 16.82 -2.98 -7.87
C ALA A 49 17.23 -2.84 -9.36
N ASN A 50 16.33 -3.27 -10.27
CA ASN A 50 16.56 -3.19 -11.70
C ASN A 50 16.92 -1.76 -12.15
N PRO A 51 18.04 -1.56 -12.88
CA PRO A 51 18.48 -0.24 -13.34
C PRO A 51 17.48 0.45 -14.30
N PHE A 52 16.67 -0.30 -15.03
CA PHE A 52 15.63 0.29 -15.88
C PHE A 52 14.53 0.96 -15.04
N ARG A 53 14.15 0.33 -13.91
CA ARG A 53 13.21 0.90 -12.96
C ARG A 53 13.76 2.17 -12.31
N VAL A 54 15.02 2.17 -11.91
CA VAL A 54 15.71 3.36 -11.36
C VAL A 54 15.66 4.51 -12.37
N ARG A 55 16.06 4.26 -13.64
CA ARG A 55 16.04 5.27 -14.70
C ARG A 55 14.64 5.76 -15.04
N ALA A 56 13.61 4.92 -14.91
CA ALA A 56 12.23 5.33 -15.12
C ALA A 56 11.80 6.42 -14.11
N PHE A 57 12.09 6.23 -12.82
CA PHE A 57 11.80 7.24 -11.80
C PHE A 57 12.62 8.52 -11.99
N GLN A 58 13.89 8.42 -12.39
CA GLN A 58 14.72 9.58 -12.69
C GLN A 58 14.13 10.41 -13.84
N ARG A 59 13.79 9.76 -14.97
CA ARG A 59 13.17 10.44 -16.13
C ARG A 59 11.85 11.12 -15.78
N ALA A 60 11.01 10.44 -15.01
CA ALA A 60 9.75 11.01 -14.57
C ALA A 60 9.95 12.24 -13.68
N ALA A 61 10.91 12.20 -12.76
CA ALA A 61 11.27 13.35 -11.94
C ALA A 61 11.71 14.55 -12.79
N ASP A 62 12.53 14.30 -13.83
CA ASP A 62 12.99 15.36 -14.74
C ASP A 62 11.86 15.93 -15.60
N THR A 63 10.88 15.09 -15.97
CA THR A 63 9.68 15.53 -16.67
C THR A 63 8.83 16.45 -15.79
N LEU A 64 8.57 16.07 -14.54
CA LEU A 64 7.81 16.89 -13.61
C LEU A 64 8.50 18.21 -13.27
N ALA A 65 9.82 18.20 -13.07
CA ALA A 65 10.58 19.41 -12.77
C ALA A 65 10.54 20.44 -13.92
N ARG A 66 10.29 19.99 -15.16
CA ARG A 66 10.18 20.84 -16.35
C ARG A 66 8.74 21.16 -16.75
N LEU A 67 7.76 20.53 -16.09
CA LEU A 67 6.36 20.76 -16.42
C LEU A 67 5.93 22.16 -15.95
N PRO A 68 5.44 23.04 -16.85
CA PRO A 68 5.05 24.40 -16.50
C PRO A 68 3.73 24.46 -15.72
N GLU A 69 2.85 23.48 -15.93
CA GLU A 69 1.56 23.35 -15.25
C GLU A 69 1.71 22.56 -13.94
N ASP A 70 1.02 22.95 -12.88
CA ASP A 70 1.01 22.20 -11.65
C ASP A 70 0.34 20.83 -11.83
N VAL A 71 1.03 19.76 -11.47
CA VAL A 71 0.54 18.39 -11.68
C VAL A 71 -0.70 18.08 -10.86
N GLY A 72 -0.86 18.70 -9.69
CA GLY A 72 -2.07 18.57 -8.87
C GLY A 72 -3.28 19.21 -9.57
N GLU A 73 -3.10 20.39 -10.18
CA GLU A 73 -4.13 21.05 -10.98
C GLU A 73 -4.45 20.25 -12.24
N LEU A 74 -3.44 19.73 -12.93
CA LEU A 74 -3.62 18.87 -14.10
C LEU A 74 -4.47 17.64 -13.77
N VAL A 75 -4.15 16.94 -12.68
CA VAL A 75 -4.93 15.78 -12.21
C VAL A 75 -6.35 16.17 -11.80
N ALA A 76 -6.53 17.30 -11.10
CA ALA A 76 -7.84 17.76 -10.64
C ALA A 76 -8.77 18.14 -11.79
N HIS A 77 -8.25 18.80 -12.85
CA HIS A 77 -9.07 19.30 -13.95
C HIS A 77 -9.24 18.30 -15.10
N ARG A 78 -8.20 17.52 -15.44
CA ARG A 78 -8.21 16.62 -16.59
C ARG A 78 -8.23 15.13 -16.21
N GLY A 79 -7.96 14.82 -14.96
CA GLY A 79 -7.93 13.47 -14.44
C GLY A 79 -6.54 12.81 -14.54
N PRO A 80 -6.35 11.69 -13.82
CA PRO A 80 -5.05 11.01 -13.70
C PRO A 80 -4.57 10.38 -15.00
N GLU A 81 -5.45 10.13 -15.98
CA GLU A 81 -5.07 9.54 -17.26
C GLU A 81 -4.13 10.47 -18.06
N GLU A 82 -4.26 11.78 -17.88
CA GLU A 82 -3.43 12.78 -18.53
C GLU A 82 -1.95 12.66 -18.16
N LEU A 83 -1.67 12.14 -16.96
CA LEU A 83 -0.29 11.86 -16.55
C LEU A 83 0.43 10.88 -17.46
N ARG A 84 -0.30 9.94 -18.08
CA ARG A 84 0.26 8.93 -18.98
C ARG A 84 0.69 9.52 -20.33
N GLY A 85 0.17 10.68 -20.68
CA GLY A 85 0.59 11.43 -21.88
C GLY A 85 1.94 12.14 -21.70
N LEU A 86 2.44 12.27 -20.47
CA LEU A 86 3.69 12.95 -20.20
C LEU A 86 4.90 12.04 -20.52
N PRO A 87 5.98 12.59 -21.13
CA PRO A 87 7.15 11.81 -21.48
C PRO A 87 7.77 11.10 -20.27
N GLY A 88 7.99 9.80 -20.37
CA GLY A 88 8.62 9.00 -19.31
C GLY A 88 7.72 8.68 -18.11
N ILE A 89 6.44 9.00 -18.17
CA ILE A 89 5.47 8.67 -17.14
C ILE A 89 4.57 7.52 -17.61
N GLY A 90 4.97 6.30 -17.25
CA GLY A 90 4.15 5.12 -17.46
C GLY A 90 3.05 4.97 -16.38
N PRO A 91 2.15 3.97 -16.54
CA PRO A 91 1.00 3.77 -15.64
C PRO A 91 1.37 3.66 -14.16
N GLY A 92 2.43 2.94 -13.83
CA GLY A 92 2.87 2.77 -12.44
C GLY A 92 3.42 4.06 -11.81
N ILE A 93 4.06 4.93 -12.60
CA ILE A 93 4.54 6.24 -12.10
C ILE A 93 3.36 7.22 -12.02
N ALA A 94 2.44 7.18 -12.98
CA ALA A 94 1.20 7.96 -12.93
C ALA A 94 0.39 7.63 -11.66
N ALA A 95 0.25 6.35 -11.30
CA ALA A 95 -0.39 5.93 -10.05
C ALA A 95 0.35 6.47 -8.81
N ALA A 96 1.69 6.41 -8.80
CA ALA A 96 2.51 6.97 -7.71
C ALA A 96 2.31 8.48 -7.55
N ILE A 97 2.35 9.24 -8.66
CA ILE A 97 2.10 10.68 -8.64
C ILE A 97 0.70 10.98 -8.12
N HIS A 98 -0.31 10.23 -8.58
CA HIS A 98 -1.68 10.39 -8.13
C HIS A 98 -1.83 10.10 -6.62
N GLU A 99 -1.20 9.03 -6.10
CA GLU A 99 -1.17 8.72 -4.67
C GLU A 99 -0.57 9.87 -3.87
N ILE A 100 0.56 10.42 -4.32
CA ILE A 100 1.23 11.56 -3.66
C ILE A 100 0.31 12.80 -3.66
N VAL A 101 -0.32 13.12 -4.78
CA VAL A 101 -1.24 14.27 -4.90
C VAL A 101 -2.45 14.09 -3.99
N ALA A 102 -3.05 12.89 -3.96
CA ALA A 102 -4.26 12.61 -3.20
C ALA A 102 -4.03 12.51 -1.69
N THR A 103 -2.87 12.02 -1.26
CA THR A 103 -2.62 11.67 0.15
C THR A 103 -1.48 12.44 0.79
N GLY A 104 -0.64 13.11 0.01
CA GLY A 104 0.62 13.69 0.46
C GLY A 104 1.70 12.66 0.79
N ARG A 105 1.45 11.38 0.53
CA ARG A 105 2.32 10.23 0.91
C ARG A 105 2.53 9.32 -0.28
N TRP A 106 3.51 8.42 -0.16
CA TRP A 106 3.78 7.40 -1.16
C TRP A 106 4.26 6.11 -0.50
N ALA A 107 3.41 5.08 -0.52
CA ALA A 107 3.63 3.81 0.17
C ALA A 107 4.93 3.12 -0.25
N LEU A 108 5.24 3.09 -1.55
CA LEU A 108 6.51 2.54 -2.04
C LEU A 108 7.71 3.26 -1.43
N LEU A 109 7.72 4.60 -1.43
CA LEU A 109 8.86 5.36 -0.90
C LEU A 109 9.03 5.16 0.61
N GLU A 110 7.92 5.16 1.36
CA GLU A 110 7.94 4.89 2.80
C GLU A 110 8.45 3.47 3.09
N ARG A 111 8.08 2.49 2.27
CA ARG A 111 8.59 1.12 2.35
C ARG A 111 10.09 1.06 2.09
N LEU A 112 10.58 1.73 1.04
CA LEU A 112 12.01 1.79 0.72
C LEU A 112 12.84 2.47 1.83
N ARG A 113 12.27 3.47 2.48
CA ARG A 113 12.86 4.12 3.67
C ARG A 113 12.79 3.23 4.91
N GLY A 114 11.86 2.30 4.97
CA GLY A 114 11.49 1.57 6.20
C GLY A 114 10.60 2.37 7.14
N THR A 115 10.04 3.48 6.69
CA THR A 115 9.20 4.39 7.50
C THR A 115 7.71 4.15 7.29
N LEU A 116 7.34 3.14 6.50
CA LEU A 116 5.95 2.82 6.23
C LEU A 116 5.17 2.60 7.53
N ASP A 117 4.13 3.39 7.71
CA ASP A 117 3.12 3.21 8.74
C ASP A 117 1.78 2.89 8.05
N PRO A 118 1.47 1.60 7.90
CA PRO A 118 0.27 1.17 7.20
C PRO A 118 -1.01 1.70 7.83
N GLU A 119 -1.08 1.80 9.14
CA GLU A 119 -2.27 2.30 9.83
C GLU A 119 -2.53 3.77 9.50
N GLN A 120 -1.50 4.60 9.46
CA GLN A 120 -1.65 6.00 9.06
C GLN A 120 -2.05 6.12 7.59
N LEU A 121 -1.47 5.29 6.70
CA LEU A 121 -1.85 5.27 5.29
C LEU A 121 -3.34 4.89 5.12
N LEU A 122 -3.77 3.81 5.78
CA LEU A 122 -5.16 3.36 5.72
C LEU A 122 -6.14 4.39 6.29
N ARG A 123 -5.74 5.16 7.31
CA ARG A 123 -6.53 6.25 7.89
C ARG A 123 -6.73 7.44 6.95
N ALA A 124 -5.94 7.57 5.89
CA ALA A 124 -6.19 8.55 4.85
C ALA A 124 -7.50 8.28 4.08
N VAL A 125 -8.02 7.05 4.15
CA VAL A 125 -9.29 6.65 3.52
C VAL A 125 -10.47 7.05 4.41
N PRO A 126 -11.38 7.92 3.97
CA PRO A 126 -12.61 8.27 4.70
C PRO A 126 -13.38 7.02 5.14
N GLY A 127 -13.76 6.98 6.42
CA GLY A 127 -14.44 5.84 7.03
C GLY A 127 -13.53 4.79 7.64
N VAL A 128 -12.20 4.91 7.47
CA VAL A 128 -11.21 4.06 8.14
C VAL A 128 -10.60 4.82 9.31
N GLY A 129 -11.14 4.59 10.51
CA GLY A 129 -10.60 5.13 11.76
C GLY A 129 -9.41 4.29 12.28
N PRO A 130 -8.73 4.74 13.37
CA PRO A 130 -7.52 4.08 13.88
C PRO A 130 -7.74 2.61 14.25
N VAL A 131 -8.84 2.28 14.93
CA VAL A 131 -9.16 0.90 15.31
C VAL A 131 -9.39 0.01 14.09
N LEU A 132 -10.06 0.54 13.06
CA LEU A 132 -10.32 -0.23 11.85
C LEU A 132 -9.06 -0.39 11.01
N ALA A 133 -8.23 0.65 10.91
CA ALA A 133 -6.94 0.60 10.22
C ALA A 133 -6.03 -0.49 10.83
N GLY A 134 -5.92 -0.54 12.16
CA GLY A 134 -5.17 -1.60 12.86
C GLY A 134 -5.73 -2.99 12.54
N ARG A 135 -7.05 -3.18 12.62
CA ARG A 135 -7.68 -4.48 12.30
C ARG A 135 -7.46 -4.92 10.86
N ILE A 136 -7.56 -3.99 9.90
CA ILE A 136 -7.31 -4.27 8.47
C ILE A 136 -5.85 -4.72 8.31
N HIS A 137 -4.92 -3.93 8.83
CA HIS A 137 -3.50 -4.25 8.74
C HIS A 137 -3.15 -5.57 9.41
N ASP A 138 -3.61 -5.81 10.64
CA ASP A 138 -3.28 -7.01 11.40
C ASP A 138 -3.88 -8.30 10.83
N ARG A 139 -5.10 -8.23 10.28
CA ARG A 139 -5.79 -9.41 9.74
C ARG A 139 -5.46 -9.73 8.30
N LEU A 140 -5.38 -8.69 7.48
CA LEU A 140 -5.23 -8.84 6.03
C LEU A 140 -3.82 -8.50 5.52
N GLN A 141 -2.94 -8.03 6.42
CA GLN A 141 -1.56 -7.62 6.11
C GLN A 141 -1.49 -6.54 5.02
N ILE A 142 -2.54 -5.72 4.92
CA ILE A 142 -2.65 -4.66 3.92
C ILE A 142 -1.85 -3.44 4.40
N ASP A 143 -0.95 -2.94 3.55
CA ASP A 143 -0.12 -1.78 3.81
C ASP A 143 0.00 -0.82 2.60
N SER A 144 -0.90 -0.96 1.62
CA SER A 144 -1.06 -0.05 0.50
C SER A 144 -2.54 0.21 0.20
N LEU A 145 -2.84 1.33 -0.47
CA LEU A 145 -4.23 1.65 -0.85
C LEU A 145 -4.72 0.72 -1.96
N GLU A 146 -3.83 0.27 -2.84
CA GLU A 146 -4.13 -0.67 -3.91
C GLU A 146 -4.53 -2.04 -3.36
N ALA A 147 -3.78 -2.55 -2.37
CA ALA A 147 -4.12 -3.80 -1.70
C ALA A 147 -5.43 -3.68 -0.94
N LEU A 148 -5.73 -2.50 -0.35
CA LEU A 148 -7.02 -2.24 0.29
C LEU A 148 -8.17 -2.26 -0.73
N GLU A 149 -7.96 -1.65 -1.90
CA GLU A 149 -8.96 -1.67 -2.98
C GLU A 149 -9.23 -3.08 -3.48
N SER A 150 -8.18 -3.85 -3.77
CA SER A 150 -8.31 -5.26 -4.17
C SER A 150 -9.09 -6.06 -3.14
N SER A 151 -8.73 -5.94 -1.85
CA SER A 151 -9.41 -6.62 -0.74
C SER A 151 -10.86 -6.17 -0.54
N ALA A 152 -11.19 -4.93 -0.92
CA ALA A 152 -12.57 -4.45 -0.92
C ALA A 152 -13.41 -5.09 -2.03
N HIS A 153 -12.79 -5.47 -3.16
CA HIS A 153 -13.48 -6.07 -4.31
C HIS A 153 -13.57 -7.60 -4.24
N ASP A 154 -12.55 -8.27 -3.72
CA ASP A 154 -12.50 -9.73 -3.59
C ASP A 154 -13.27 -10.28 -2.37
N GLY A 155 -13.79 -9.38 -1.53
CA GLY A 155 -14.60 -9.73 -0.36
C GLY A 155 -13.82 -9.94 0.94
N HIS A 156 -12.49 -10.01 0.92
CA HIS A 156 -11.69 -10.20 2.13
C HIS A 156 -11.88 -9.06 3.13
N LEU A 157 -12.01 -7.82 2.67
CA LEU A 157 -12.25 -6.68 3.55
C LEU A 157 -13.57 -6.79 4.33
N ALA A 158 -14.58 -7.46 3.78
CA ALA A 158 -15.87 -7.69 4.46
C ALA A 158 -15.74 -8.58 5.70
N THR A 159 -14.69 -9.40 5.80
CA THR A 159 -14.45 -10.30 6.94
C THR A 159 -13.88 -9.57 8.17
N VAL A 160 -13.45 -8.31 8.02
CA VAL A 160 -12.88 -7.53 9.13
C VAL A 160 -13.98 -7.05 10.08
N PRO A 161 -13.87 -7.33 11.40
CA PRO A 161 -14.86 -6.85 12.38
C PRO A 161 -15.03 -5.34 12.35
N GLY A 162 -16.28 -4.90 12.20
CA GLY A 162 -16.64 -3.49 12.07
C GLY A 162 -16.75 -3.01 10.62
N MET A 163 -16.58 -3.91 9.63
CA MET A 163 -16.78 -3.63 8.23
C MET A 163 -18.20 -4.00 7.80
N GLY A 164 -19.13 -3.05 7.91
CA GLY A 164 -20.49 -3.24 7.40
C GLY A 164 -20.58 -2.90 5.91
N ALA A 165 -21.62 -3.42 5.23
CA ALA A 165 -21.81 -3.25 3.77
C ALA A 165 -21.78 -1.77 3.33
N ARG A 166 -22.44 -0.86 4.07
CA ARG A 166 -22.43 0.57 3.76
C ARG A 166 -21.04 1.20 3.84
N ARG A 167 -20.22 0.79 4.80
CA ARG A 167 -18.84 1.27 4.95
C ARG A 167 -17.95 0.73 3.86
N LEU A 168 -18.11 -0.55 3.53
CA LEU A 168 -17.38 -1.19 2.43
C LEU A 168 -17.62 -0.46 1.11
N GLU A 169 -18.87 -0.12 0.79
CA GLU A 169 -19.21 0.60 -0.43
C GLU A 169 -18.63 2.02 -0.45
N MET A 170 -18.68 2.72 0.69
CA MET A 170 -18.05 4.03 0.83
C MET A 170 -16.53 3.95 0.61
N ILE A 171 -15.85 2.93 1.18
CA ILE A 171 -14.41 2.73 1.00
C ILE A 171 -14.10 2.44 -0.47
N ARG A 172 -14.86 1.57 -1.15
CA ARG A 172 -14.70 1.30 -2.60
C ARG A 172 -14.80 2.57 -3.44
N SER A 173 -15.85 3.36 -3.23
CA SER A 173 -16.06 4.60 -3.96
C SER A 173 -14.94 5.61 -3.71
N THR A 174 -14.48 5.72 -2.47
CA THR A 174 -13.39 6.63 -2.09
C THR A 174 -12.07 6.21 -2.71
N LEU A 175 -11.72 4.91 -2.63
CA LEU A 175 -10.49 4.38 -3.21
C LEU A 175 -10.46 4.52 -4.72
N ALA A 176 -11.59 4.30 -5.41
CA ALA A 176 -11.71 4.55 -6.84
C ALA A 176 -11.36 6.01 -7.21
N GLY A 177 -11.79 6.97 -6.39
CA GLY A 177 -11.41 8.39 -6.53
C GLY A 177 -9.93 8.63 -6.21
N MET A 178 -9.45 8.13 -5.07
CA MET A 178 -8.08 8.34 -4.60
C MET A 178 -7.02 7.69 -5.51
N LEU A 179 -7.34 6.58 -6.15
CA LEU A 179 -6.46 5.87 -7.07
C LEU A 179 -6.69 6.25 -8.54
N GLY A 180 -7.57 7.22 -8.80
CA GLY A 180 -7.83 7.76 -10.14
C GLY A 180 -8.55 6.80 -11.08
N ARG A 181 -9.26 5.80 -10.55
CA ARG A 181 -9.94 4.79 -11.36
C ARG A 181 -11.38 5.20 -11.64
N ARG A 182 -11.68 5.58 -12.85
CA ARG A 182 -13.03 5.94 -13.27
C ARG A 182 -13.97 4.76 -13.50
N ARG A 183 -13.48 3.51 -13.57
CA ARG A 183 -14.31 2.31 -13.80
C ARG A 183 -13.58 1.03 -13.38
N ARG A 184 -14.35 0.03 -12.91
CA ARG A 184 -13.94 -1.33 -12.58
C ARG A 184 -12.75 -1.78 -13.42
N VAL A 185 -11.62 -1.92 -12.80
CA VAL A 185 -10.56 -2.77 -13.31
C VAL A 185 -11.04 -4.20 -13.08
N ALA A 186 -11.01 -5.03 -14.10
CA ALA A 186 -11.02 -6.49 -13.93
C ALA A 186 -10.01 -6.83 -12.82
N PRO A 187 -10.20 -7.92 -12.05
CA PRO A 187 -9.22 -8.30 -11.03
C PRO A 187 -7.85 -8.20 -11.67
N ALA A 188 -6.96 -7.42 -11.00
CA ALA A 188 -5.60 -7.25 -11.49
C ALA A 188 -5.05 -8.64 -11.75
N THR A 189 -4.46 -8.87 -12.91
CA THR A 189 -3.74 -10.10 -13.21
C THR A 189 -2.71 -10.28 -12.11
N GLU A 190 -2.73 -11.41 -11.42
CA GLU A 190 -1.75 -11.71 -10.38
C GLU A 190 -0.73 -12.72 -10.91
N PRO A 191 0.50 -12.69 -10.43
CA PRO A 191 1.47 -13.71 -10.77
C PRO A 191 0.96 -15.11 -10.38
N PRO A 192 1.30 -16.16 -11.15
CA PRO A 192 1.03 -17.54 -10.74
C PRO A 192 1.58 -17.82 -9.33
N VAL A 193 0.88 -18.65 -8.55
CA VAL A 193 1.30 -19.02 -7.19
C VAL A 193 2.70 -19.62 -7.18
N ALA A 194 3.05 -20.42 -8.19
CA ALA A 194 4.39 -20.98 -8.33
C ALA A 194 5.49 -19.91 -8.39
N VAL A 195 5.23 -18.79 -9.10
CA VAL A 195 6.17 -17.67 -9.19
C VAL A 195 6.30 -16.95 -7.84
N LEU A 196 5.19 -16.75 -7.12
CA LEU A 196 5.21 -16.14 -5.79
C LEU A 196 6.00 -16.98 -4.79
N LEU A 197 5.84 -18.32 -4.83
CA LEU A 197 6.59 -19.25 -3.99
C LEU A 197 8.08 -19.29 -4.34
N ASP A 198 8.45 -19.22 -5.62
CA ASP A 198 9.84 -19.10 -6.07
C ASP A 198 10.52 -17.81 -5.57
N VAL A 199 9.79 -16.68 -5.63
CA VAL A 199 10.27 -15.41 -5.05
C VAL A 199 10.45 -15.50 -3.54
N ASP A 200 9.54 -16.16 -2.83
CA ASP A 200 9.65 -16.41 -1.39
C ASP A 200 10.89 -17.25 -1.05
N GLU A 201 11.13 -18.30 -1.80
CA GLU A 201 12.30 -19.19 -1.61
C GLU A 201 13.61 -18.44 -1.87
N GLU A 202 13.69 -17.70 -2.98
CA GLU A 202 14.84 -16.84 -3.28
C GLU A 202 15.10 -15.85 -2.16
N TYR A 203 14.03 -15.17 -1.71
CA TYR A 203 14.12 -14.17 -0.64
C TYR A 203 14.67 -14.78 0.66
N ARG A 204 14.08 -15.87 1.13
CA ARG A 204 14.49 -16.52 2.39
C ARG A 204 15.92 -17.04 2.33
N THR A 205 16.28 -17.67 1.21
CA THR A 205 17.64 -18.18 0.99
C THR A 205 18.68 -17.05 1.02
N LYS A 206 18.43 -15.96 0.29
CA LYS A 206 19.35 -14.82 0.26
C LYS A 206 19.38 -14.04 1.57
N ALA A 207 18.24 -13.92 2.27
CA ALA A 207 18.14 -13.26 3.57
C ALA A 207 18.93 -14.03 4.63
N GLN A 208 18.79 -15.36 4.66
CA GLN A 208 19.53 -16.24 5.56
C GLN A 208 21.04 -16.19 5.29
N ALA A 209 21.43 -16.15 4.03
CA ALA A 209 22.83 -16.00 3.62
C ALA A 209 23.40 -14.58 3.83
N GLY A 210 22.61 -13.62 4.30
CA GLY A 210 23.05 -12.23 4.51
C GLY A 210 23.39 -11.47 3.23
N ARG A 211 22.88 -11.90 2.06
CA ARG A 211 23.22 -11.35 0.74
C ARG A 211 22.33 -10.18 0.31
N LEU A 212 21.31 -9.83 1.09
CA LEU A 212 20.36 -8.79 0.78
C LEU A 212 20.73 -7.46 1.44
N ALA A 213 20.40 -6.35 0.77
CA ALA A 213 20.38 -5.04 1.38
C ALA A 213 19.39 -5.03 2.56
N ARG A 214 19.70 -4.24 3.61
CA ARG A 214 18.85 -4.13 4.80
C ARG A 214 18.39 -2.72 5.00
N ILE A 215 17.12 -2.56 5.37
CA ILE A 215 16.52 -1.30 5.79
C ILE A 215 16.32 -1.28 7.31
N ALA A 216 16.20 -0.07 7.88
CA ALA A 216 15.85 0.14 9.27
C ALA A 216 14.34 0.44 9.35
N PRO A 217 13.46 -0.54 9.64
CA PRO A 217 12.05 -0.25 9.77
C PRO A 217 11.82 0.68 10.96
N HIS A 218 10.86 1.61 10.84
CA HIS A 218 10.52 2.52 11.93
C HIS A 218 9.77 1.80 13.07
N ARG A 219 8.80 0.94 12.71
CA ARG A 219 7.99 0.20 13.70
C ARG A 219 8.80 -0.94 14.32
N PHE A 220 8.60 -1.19 15.62
CA PHE A 220 9.24 -2.26 16.37
C PHE A 220 10.78 -2.26 16.30
N ASN A 221 11.37 -1.08 16.13
CA ASN A 221 12.81 -0.90 15.98
C ASN A 221 13.32 0.34 16.74
N PRO A 222 13.21 0.37 18.07
CA PRO A 222 13.59 1.54 18.87
C PRO A 222 15.07 1.89 18.75
N SER A 223 15.91 0.92 18.37
CA SER A 223 17.35 1.11 18.18
C SER A 223 17.75 1.65 16.81
N GLY A 224 16.80 1.82 15.87
CA GLY A 224 17.07 2.25 14.49
C GLY A 224 17.98 1.31 13.67
N ARG A 225 18.16 0.05 14.08
CA ARG A 225 19.05 -0.91 13.43
C ARG A 225 18.53 -1.31 12.05
N ARG A 226 19.44 -1.43 11.07
CA ARG A 226 19.14 -1.99 9.76
C ARG A 226 19.09 -3.51 9.85
N TRP A 227 17.92 -4.07 10.12
CA TRP A 227 17.76 -5.51 10.30
C TRP A 227 16.89 -6.20 9.25
N LEU A 228 15.97 -5.47 8.59
CA LEU A 228 14.98 -6.02 7.66
C LEU A 228 15.58 -6.15 6.26
N PRO A 229 15.82 -7.39 5.76
CA PRO A 229 16.32 -7.59 4.41
C PRO A 229 15.23 -7.25 3.38
N VAL A 230 15.66 -6.74 2.21
CA VAL A 230 14.79 -6.42 1.07
C VAL A 230 15.36 -7.08 -0.18
N LEU A 231 14.52 -7.80 -0.92
CA LEU A 231 14.80 -8.35 -2.24
C LEU A 231 14.02 -7.58 -3.29
N HIS A 232 14.69 -7.16 -4.36
CA HIS A 232 14.07 -6.75 -5.61
C HIS A 232 14.46 -7.78 -6.68
N THR A 233 13.46 -8.36 -7.35
CA THR A 233 13.69 -9.38 -8.39
C THR A 233 12.63 -9.29 -9.47
N GLU A 234 12.83 -9.96 -10.60
CA GLU A 234 11.91 -9.97 -11.73
C GLU A 234 11.69 -11.40 -12.22
N ARG A 235 10.46 -11.71 -12.62
CA ARG A 235 10.03 -12.97 -13.21
C ARG A 235 8.92 -12.71 -14.22
N ASP A 236 9.05 -13.22 -15.41
CA ASP A 236 7.99 -13.23 -16.44
C ASP A 236 7.30 -11.87 -16.66
N GLY A 237 8.08 -10.77 -16.67
CA GLY A 237 7.54 -9.41 -16.81
C GLY A 237 6.94 -8.82 -15.53
N TRP A 238 7.05 -9.52 -14.40
CA TRP A 238 6.67 -9.01 -13.08
C TRP A 238 7.87 -8.50 -12.31
N HIS A 239 7.71 -7.34 -11.70
CA HIS A 239 8.64 -6.77 -10.73
C HIS A 239 8.19 -7.10 -9.32
N PHE A 240 9.07 -7.72 -8.54
CA PHE A 240 8.79 -8.12 -7.16
C PHE A 240 9.63 -7.33 -6.17
N THR A 241 9.03 -7.04 -5.03
CA THR A 241 9.73 -6.58 -3.81
C THR A 241 9.30 -7.47 -2.66
N ALA A 242 10.22 -8.21 -2.06
CA ALA A 242 9.93 -9.11 -0.96
C ALA A 242 10.66 -8.66 0.32
N LEU A 243 9.96 -8.75 1.45
CA LEU A 243 10.52 -8.49 2.79
C LEU A 243 9.74 -9.27 3.85
N PHE A 244 10.36 -9.50 5.01
CA PHE A 244 9.66 -10.10 6.14
C PHE A 244 8.58 -9.15 6.69
N SER A 245 7.47 -9.73 7.15
CA SER A 245 6.40 -8.99 7.78
C SER A 245 6.88 -8.33 9.08
N ASN A 246 6.65 -7.03 9.19
CA ASN A 246 6.93 -6.23 10.40
C ASN A 246 5.63 -5.73 11.05
N THR A 247 4.60 -6.58 11.06
CA THR A 247 3.30 -6.28 11.67
C THR A 247 3.30 -6.61 13.16
N ALA A 248 2.42 -5.97 13.95
CA ALA A 248 2.23 -6.31 15.35
C ALA A 248 1.95 -7.81 15.53
N ARG A 249 1.09 -8.36 14.67
CA ARG A 249 0.73 -9.78 14.70
C ARG A 249 1.90 -10.72 14.43
N ALA A 250 2.80 -10.36 13.49
CA ALA A 250 4.00 -11.14 13.22
C ALA A 250 4.96 -11.15 14.44
N HIS A 251 5.07 -10.01 15.13
CA HIS A 251 5.87 -9.89 16.36
C HIS A 251 5.26 -10.68 17.51
N GLU A 252 3.96 -10.56 17.78
CA GLU A 252 3.24 -11.30 18.83
C GLU A 252 3.39 -12.81 18.67
N LEU A 253 3.32 -13.32 17.44
CA LEU A 253 3.43 -14.73 17.12
C LEU A 253 4.86 -15.22 16.90
N GLY A 254 5.86 -14.36 17.01
CA GLY A 254 7.27 -14.70 16.71
C GLY A 254 7.52 -15.09 15.25
N ARG A 255 6.70 -14.60 14.31
CA ARG A 255 6.71 -14.97 12.88
C ARG A 255 7.40 -13.96 11.98
N THR A 256 8.13 -12.99 12.50
CA THR A 256 8.84 -11.94 11.76
C THR A 256 9.95 -12.46 10.83
N ARG A 257 10.30 -13.74 10.87
CA ARG A 257 11.23 -14.41 9.94
C ARG A 257 10.58 -15.54 9.15
N ASP A 258 9.28 -15.73 9.34
CA ASP A 258 8.49 -16.74 8.63
C ASP A 258 7.56 -16.09 7.59
N TRP A 259 6.86 -15.03 7.98
CA TRP A 259 5.92 -14.36 7.10
C TRP A 259 6.65 -13.41 6.15
N VAL A 260 6.49 -13.67 4.85
CA VAL A 260 7.08 -12.87 3.78
C VAL A 260 5.98 -12.12 3.04
N VAL A 261 6.09 -10.81 2.97
CA VAL A 261 5.20 -9.96 2.16
C VAL A 261 5.87 -9.76 0.81
N VAL A 262 5.19 -10.17 -0.25
CA VAL A 262 5.63 -10.01 -1.63
C VAL A 262 4.74 -9.01 -2.32
N TYR A 263 5.30 -7.87 -2.71
CA TYR A 263 4.68 -6.88 -3.57
C TYR A 263 5.04 -7.21 -5.01
N PHE A 264 4.08 -7.10 -5.90
CA PHE A 264 4.29 -7.42 -7.31
C PHE A 264 3.58 -6.41 -8.22
N ARG A 265 4.17 -6.13 -9.38
CA ARG A 265 3.62 -5.24 -10.38
C ARG A 265 4.12 -5.63 -11.76
N ALA A 266 3.22 -5.77 -12.73
CA ALA A 266 3.57 -5.76 -14.14
C ALA A 266 3.74 -4.33 -14.65
N ASP A 267 4.42 -4.13 -15.80
CA ASP A 267 4.78 -2.81 -16.32
C ASP A 267 3.60 -1.85 -16.49
N HIS A 268 2.40 -2.37 -16.71
CA HIS A 268 1.19 -1.58 -16.97
C HIS A 268 0.11 -1.75 -15.92
N GLU A 269 0.41 -2.43 -14.81
CA GLU A 269 -0.57 -2.75 -13.77
C GLU A 269 -0.27 -2.04 -12.45
N VAL A 270 -1.26 -2.06 -11.58
CA VAL A 270 -1.18 -1.54 -10.22
C VAL A 270 -0.42 -2.54 -9.35
N GLU A 271 0.31 -2.03 -8.37
CA GLU A 271 1.00 -2.87 -7.40
C GLU A 271 0.01 -3.70 -6.60
N GLY A 272 0.18 -5.03 -6.62
CA GLY A 272 -0.50 -5.97 -5.76
C GLY A 272 0.41 -6.47 -4.64
N GLN A 273 -0.17 -7.17 -3.67
CA GLN A 273 0.59 -7.77 -2.57
C GLN A 273 -0.02 -9.09 -2.13
N ARG A 274 0.84 -10.03 -1.73
CA ARG A 274 0.46 -11.28 -1.07
C ARG A 274 1.41 -11.58 0.08
N THR A 275 0.90 -12.23 1.11
CA THR A 275 1.71 -12.73 2.23
C THR A 275 1.88 -14.23 2.09
N ILE A 276 3.12 -14.69 2.20
CA ILE A 276 3.47 -16.10 2.15
C ILE A 276 3.92 -16.54 3.53
N VAL A 277 3.36 -17.62 4.02
CA VAL A 277 3.58 -18.10 5.38
C VAL A 277 3.80 -19.61 5.41
N THR A 278 4.43 -20.12 6.47
CA THR A 278 4.38 -21.56 6.77
C THR A 278 3.03 -21.86 7.41
N GLU A 279 2.25 -22.74 6.77
CA GLU A 279 0.96 -23.17 7.29
C GLU A 279 1.15 -24.01 8.56
N THR A 280 0.32 -23.76 9.56
CA THR A 280 0.45 -24.43 10.87
C THR A 280 -0.61 -25.48 11.12
N GLN A 281 -1.66 -25.51 10.30
CA GLN A 281 -2.81 -26.39 10.49
C GLN A 281 -3.31 -26.98 9.16
N GLY A 282 -4.05 -28.07 9.25
CA GLY A 282 -4.67 -28.69 8.08
C GLY A 282 -3.70 -29.49 7.20
N PRO A 283 -4.14 -29.88 5.99
CA PRO A 283 -3.37 -30.79 5.12
C PRO A 283 -2.06 -30.20 4.59
N GLN A 284 -1.92 -28.88 4.59
CA GLN A 284 -0.72 -28.18 4.15
C GLN A 284 0.20 -27.74 5.32
N ALA A 285 0.00 -28.29 6.53
CA ALA A 285 0.83 -27.95 7.68
C ALA A 285 2.33 -28.20 7.39
N GLY A 286 3.16 -27.19 7.68
CA GLY A 286 4.60 -27.20 7.39
C GLY A 286 4.97 -26.74 5.98
N GLN A 287 4.02 -26.57 5.06
CA GLN A 287 4.26 -26.09 3.70
C GLN A 287 4.20 -24.55 3.61
N ARG A 288 4.81 -24.02 2.56
CA ARG A 288 4.69 -22.58 2.25
C ARG A 288 3.42 -22.35 1.43
N VAL A 289 2.57 -21.43 1.92
CA VAL A 289 1.30 -21.11 1.26
C VAL A 289 1.16 -19.61 1.05
N VAL A 290 0.55 -19.24 -0.08
CA VAL A 290 0.16 -17.86 -0.40
C VAL A 290 -1.21 -17.61 0.21
N ARG A 291 -1.31 -16.70 1.17
CA ARG A 291 -2.56 -16.36 1.83
C ARG A 291 -3.60 -15.83 0.85
N GLY A 292 -4.80 -16.43 0.91
CA GLY A 292 -5.91 -16.16 0.00
C GLY A 292 -5.84 -16.93 -1.32
N ARG A 293 -4.83 -17.81 -1.50
CA ARG A 293 -4.69 -18.69 -2.68
C ARG A 293 -4.25 -20.11 -2.27
N GLU A 294 -4.67 -20.55 -1.09
CA GLU A 294 -4.29 -21.85 -0.52
C GLU A 294 -4.70 -23.04 -1.39
N SER A 295 -5.86 -22.94 -2.07
CA SER A 295 -6.33 -23.98 -2.99
C SER A 295 -5.42 -24.16 -4.21
N GLU A 296 -4.83 -23.08 -4.71
CA GLU A 296 -3.88 -23.14 -5.82
C GLU A 296 -2.53 -23.72 -5.35
N CYS A 297 -2.09 -23.40 -4.13
CA CYS A 297 -0.91 -24.02 -3.52
C CYS A 297 -1.09 -25.54 -3.43
N HIS A 298 -2.25 -26.00 -2.94
CA HIS A 298 -2.57 -27.43 -2.84
C HIS A 298 -2.55 -28.13 -4.22
N ALA A 299 -3.08 -27.49 -5.25
CA ALA A 299 -3.08 -28.06 -6.60
C ALA A 299 -1.66 -28.21 -7.18
N LEU A 300 -0.73 -27.28 -6.86
CA LEU A 300 0.65 -27.37 -7.27
C LEU A 300 1.40 -28.55 -6.61
N ASP A 301 1.15 -28.79 -5.32
CA ASP A 301 1.78 -29.89 -4.59
C ASP A 301 1.32 -31.25 -5.12
N GLY A 302 0.00 -31.38 -5.46
CA GLY A 302 -0.54 -32.57 -6.09
C GLY A 302 0.09 -32.86 -7.47
N ALA A 303 0.27 -31.83 -8.29
CA ALA A 303 0.88 -31.97 -9.61
C ALA A 303 2.38 -32.30 -9.57
N THR A 304 3.09 -31.94 -8.49
CA THR A 304 4.50 -32.30 -8.27
C THR A 304 4.67 -33.68 -7.68
N ALA A 305 3.72 -34.18 -6.92
CA ALA A 305 3.70 -35.55 -6.38
C ALA A 305 3.45 -36.62 -7.46
N ASP A 306 2.58 -36.33 -8.44
CA ASP A 306 2.28 -37.21 -9.56
C ASP A 306 3.40 -37.37 -10.61
N ARG A 307 4.43 -36.52 -10.54
CA ARG A 307 5.60 -36.54 -11.46
C ARG A 307 6.85 -37.24 -10.86
N ARG A 308 6.77 -37.73 -9.64
CA ARG A 308 7.84 -38.50 -8.96
C ARG A 308 7.47 -39.97 -8.85
#